data_0bcd9d89066c29c7cb668fc2454c0921
#
_entry.id   0bcd9d89066c29c7cb668fc2454c0921
#
_cell.length_a   1.000
_cell.length_b   1.000
_cell.length_c   1.000
_cell.angle_alpha   90.00
_cell.angle_beta   90.00
_cell.angle_gamma   90.00
#
_symmetry.space_group_name_H-M   'P 1'
#
loop_
_entity.id
_entity.type
_entity.pdbx_description
1 polymer ?
#
loop_
_entity_poly.entity_id
_entity_poly.type
_entity_poly.pdbx_seq_one_letter_code
_entity_poly.pdbx_strand_id
1 'polypeptide(L)'
;MWGDESVTYQLAHRDLSQIWHTAQHIDLVHALYYAVMHEIFDLFGGGLLTLRLPSVLAMSVAASGVGLLALRLAGPRAGLLAGLVFPLLPQVQKYAQEGRSYAMVCALVTWATYALVVSVPRRARWRWAVYGSTMLLACLLHEFAVLALVAHGVTLVVSRVPRPVMKAWSVAAAGVVAGLSPLAIYSAGQSEQVSWIGGPVRLQYFLVVAVIGVACARAPLGVKGPVRLSALAVPILVLPGLLLLIASLVKPLFVDRYVVYGNIGIAVLLGAWMDYFHRLRRSSRHAWIAVVAVLAALVQPSLSLRTPQSRSNDVTAIGATVRKAGRPGDGLLYLAGQHRILTAANPEDTRFLTDLALAQDPVSSNTLAGVELPAQEIAARMLEFDRIVAVRAAGAHSLGDPREEAKASTLRRHFRAYGTTHVNGARVTVYARDHGPSPKAGTDQPYRHHHPRVPF
;
A
#
# COMPACT_ATOMS: atom_id res chain seq x y z
N MET A 1 8.10 0.81 9.95
CA MET A 1 7.56 1.68 8.88
C MET A 1 8.21 1.28 7.56
N TRP A 2 7.52 1.40 6.43
CA TRP A 2 8.11 1.16 5.10
C TRP A 2 7.96 2.40 4.20
N GLY A 3 8.56 2.39 3.00
CA GLY A 3 8.72 3.60 2.17
C GLY A 3 7.44 4.38 1.89
N ASP A 4 6.35 3.72 1.47
CA ASP A 4 5.09 4.42 1.20
C ASP A 4 4.48 5.03 2.48
N GLU A 5 4.67 4.40 3.65
CA GLU A 5 4.26 4.98 4.93
C GLU A 5 5.13 6.19 5.32
N SER A 6 6.44 6.14 4.98
CA SER A 6 7.35 7.28 5.20
C SER A 6 6.89 8.51 4.40
N VAL A 7 6.43 8.31 3.16
CA VAL A 7 5.85 9.40 2.35
C VAL A 7 4.61 9.98 3.03
N THR A 8 3.67 9.13 3.47
CA THR A 8 2.48 9.60 4.21
C THR A 8 2.86 10.35 5.47
N TYR A 9 3.82 9.80 6.24
CA TYR A 9 4.29 10.40 7.49
C TYR A 9 4.87 11.79 7.26
N GLN A 10 5.73 11.95 6.27
CA GLN A 10 6.34 13.24 5.93
C GLN A 10 5.29 14.26 5.46
N LEU A 11 4.38 13.87 4.57
CA LEU A 11 3.38 14.78 4.04
C LEU A 11 2.34 15.16 5.09
N ALA A 12 1.96 14.25 5.99
CA ALA A 12 1.05 14.55 7.08
C ALA A 12 1.63 15.56 8.12
N HIS A 13 2.95 15.73 8.19
CA HIS A 13 3.59 16.76 9.01
C HIS A 13 3.72 18.13 8.31
N ARG A 14 3.37 18.23 7.02
CA ARG A 14 3.32 19.51 6.30
C ARG A 14 1.96 20.16 6.51
N ASP A 15 1.89 21.49 6.37
CA ASP A 15 0.61 22.17 6.33
C ASP A 15 -0.18 21.88 5.04
N LEU A 16 -1.49 22.17 5.03
CA LEU A 16 -2.38 21.88 3.90
C LEU A 16 -1.93 22.55 2.60
N SER A 17 -1.33 23.76 2.68
CA SER A 17 -0.81 24.47 1.51
C SER A 17 0.40 23.75 0.93
N GLN A 18 1.34 23.31 1.77
CA GLN A 18 2.52 22.55 1.39
C GLN A 18 2.13 21.17 0.82
N ILE A 19 1.13 20.49 1.42
CA ILE A 19 0.57 19.23 0.89
C ILE A 19 0.03 19.49 -0.52
N TRP A 20 -0.75 20.53 -0.73
CA TRP A 20 -1.32 20.85 -2.03
C TRP A 20 -0.26 21.17 -3.08
N HIS A 21 0.71 22.05 -2.75
CA HIS A 21 1.80 22.37 -3.67
C HIS A 21 2.65 21.15 -4.02
N THR A 22 2.95 20.27 -3.06
CA THR A 22 3.67 19.03 -3.34
C THR A 22 2.86 18.10 -4.23
N ALA A 23 1.55 17.93 -3.94
CA ALA A 23 0.66 17.04 -4.68
C ALA A 23 0.48 17.46 -6.15
N GLN A 24 0.57 18.75 -6.46
CA GLN A 24 0.55 19.22 -7.85
C GLN A 24 1.68 18.64 -8.72
N HIS A 25 2.80 18.27 -8.09
CA HIS A 25 3.97 17.75 -8.77
C HIS A 25 4.16 16.24 -8.60
N ILE A 26 3.70 15.69 -7.46
CA ILE A 26 3.92 14.28 -7.13
C ILE A 26 2.79 13.72 -6.28
N ASP A 27 2.32 12.52 -6.65
CA ASP A 27 1.38 11.67 -5.89
C ASP A 27 0.00 12.30 -5.59
N LEU A 28 -0.53 13.07 -6.56
CA LEU A 28 -1.81 13.79 -6.46
C LEU A 28 -2.98 12.87 -6.07
N VAL A 29 -2.95 11.62 -6.52
CA VAL A 29 -3.98 10.61 -6.21
C VAL A 29 -4.17 10.34 -4.71
N HIS A 30 -3.19 10.70 -3.89
CA HIS A 30 -3.25 10.54 -2.44
C HIS A 30 -3.39 11.87 -1.68
N ALA A 31 -3.52 13.01 -2.37
CA ALA A 31 -3.56 14.33 -1.74
C ALA A 31 -4.65 14.45 -0.65
N LEU A 32 -5.86 13.97 -0.93
CA LEU A 32 -6.95 13.95 0.05
C LEU A 32 -6.59 13.09 1.27
N TYR A 33 -5.94 11.95 1.06
CA TYR A 33 -5.51 11.10 2.16
C TYR A 33 -4.46 11.79 3.03
N TYR A 34 -3.50 12.49 2.43
CA TYR A 34 -2.50 13.26 3.17
C TYR A 34 -3.10 14.39 3.98
N ALA A 35 -4.09 15.09 3.43
CA ALA A 35 -4.83 16.12 4.17
C ALA A 35 -5.58 15.51 5.37
N VAL A 36 -6.26 14.38 5.20
CA VAL A 36 -6.92 13.65 6.31
C VAL A 36 -5.91 13.23 7.38
N MET A 37 -4.74 12.74 6.97
CA MET A 37 -3.70 12.32 7.91
C MET A 37 -3.03 13.49 8.60
N HIS A 38 -2.92 14.65 7.95
CA HIS A 38 -2.48 15.90 8.56
C HIS A 38 -3.38 16.30 9.74
N GLU A 39 -4.69 16.36 9.52
CA GLU A 39 -5.66 16.68 10.57
C GLU A 39 -5.61 15.68 11.74
N ILE A 40 -5.43 14.39 11.43
CA ILE A 40 -5.28 13.35 12.46
C ILE A 40 -3.98 13.54 13.25
N PHE A 41 -2.88 13.92 12.61
CA PHE A 41 -1.60 14.16 13.28
C PHE A 41 -1.62 15.44 14.11
N ASP A 42 -2.32 16.48 13.65
CA ASP A 42 -2.50 17.71 14.41
C ASP A 42 -3.29 17.47 15.71
N LEU A 43 -4.34 16.64 15.63
CA LEU A 43 -5.20 16.34 16.79
C LEU A 43 -4.58 15.35 17.79
N PHE A 44 -3.84 14.35 17.32
CA PHE A 44 -3.40 13.19 18.13
C PHE A 44 -1.88 13.00 18.19
N GLY A 45 -1.13 13.87 17.52
CA GLY A 45 0.32 13.73 17.35
C GLY A 45 0.71 12.73 16.27
N GLY A 46 1.88 13.00 15.62
CA GLY A 46 2.46 12.11 14.60
C GLY A 46 3.16 10.91 15.24
N GLY A 47 2.83 9.71 14.80
CA GLY A 47 3.47 8.48 15.26
C GLY A 47 3.00 7.26 14.49
N LEU A 48 3.68 6.12 14.65
CA LEU A 48 3.34 4.89 13.94
C LEU A 48 1.93 4.39 14.27
N LEU A 49 1.52 4.52 15.53
CA LEU A 49 0.16 4.14 15.94
C LEU A 49 -0.88 5.04 15.27
N THR A 50 -0.71 6.36 15.36
CA THR A 50 -1.62 7.35 14.76
C THR A 50 -1.67 7.20 13.23
N LEU A 51 -0.54 6.84 12.59
CA LEU A 51 -0.45 6.58 11.16
C LEU A 51 -1.30 5.36 10.72
N ARG A 52 -1.31 4.28 11.52
CA ARG A 52 -1.94 2.99 11.15
C ARG A 52 -3.34 2.79 11.71
N LEU A 53 -3.68 3.40 12.83
CA LEU A 53 -4.96 3.24 13.50
C LEU A 53 -6.17 3.53 12.58
N PRO A 54 -6.16 4.60 11.75
CA PRO A 54 -7.25 4.88 10.81
C PRO A 54 -7.51 3.71 9.85
N SER A 55 -6.47 3.00 9.39
CA SER A 55 -6.60 1.83 8.51
C SER A 55 -7.20 0.63 9.25
N VAL A 56 -6.84 0.40 10.50
CA VAL A 56 -7.44 -0.66 11.35
C VAL A 56 -8.93 -0.39 11.56
N LEU A 57 -9.28 0.85 11.91
CA LEU A 57 -10.68 1.25 12.11
C LEU A 57 -11.49 1.14 10.81
N ALA A 58 -10.94 1.59 9.69
CA ALA A 58 -11.57 1.46 8.38
C ALA A 58 -11.85 0.00 8.01
N MET A 59 -10.90 -0.92 8.22
CA MET A 59 -11.12 -2.35 7.96
C MET A 59 -12.13 -2.97 8.92
N SER A 60 -12.23 -2.50 10.16
CA SER A 60 -13.26 -2.92 11.11
C SER A 60 -14.66 -2.48 10.65
N VAL A 61 -14.77 -1.24 10.15
CA VAL A 61 -16.00 -0.70 9.54
C VAL A 61 -16.36 -1.47 8.25
N ALA A 62 -15.35 -1.84 7.44
CA ALA A 62 -15.56 -2.69 6.26
C ALA A 62 -16.08 -4.08 6.66
N ALA A 63 -15.52 -4.72 7.69
CA ALA A 63 -15.97 -6.02 8.19
C ALA A 63 -17.46 -6.00 8.60
N SER A 64 -17.89 -4.94 9.27
CA SER A 64 -19.29 -4.73 9.62
C SER A 64 -20.19 -4.62 8.37
N GLY A 65 -19.75 -3.85 7.37
CA GLY A 65 -20.46 -3.72 6.09
C GLY A 65 -20.53 -5.04 5.32
N VAL A 66 -19.46 -5.82 5.28
CA VAL A 66 -19.42 -7.16 4.67
C VAL A 66 -20.41 -8.10 5.38
N GLY A 67 -20.44 -8.08 6.73
CA GLY A 67 -21.41 -8.83 7.51
C GLY A 67 -22.85 -8.46 7.15
N LEU A 68 -23.17 -7.17 7.04
CA LEU A 68 -24.51 -6.68 6.68
C LEU A 68 -24.86 -7.02 5.22
N LEU A 69 -23.91 -6.99 4.30
CA LEU A 69 -24.12 -7.45 2.92
C LEU A 69 -24.48 -8.92 2.86
N ALA A 70 -23.71 -9.79 3.51
CA ALA A 70 -23.96 -11.21 3.53
C ALA A 70 -25.24 -11.56 4.30
N LEU A 71 -25.58 -10.83 5.38
CA LEU A 71 -26.88 -10.93 6.08
C LEU A 71 -28.04 -10.71 5.09
N ARG A 72 -27.96 -9.67 4.25
CA ARG A 72 -29.00 -9.33 3.26
C ARG A 72 -29.09 -10.34 2.13
N LEU A 73 -27.98 -10.89 1.69
CA LEU A 73 -27.88 -11.72 0.50
C LEU A 73 -27.97 -13.22 0.77
N ALA A 74 -27.65 -13.65 2.00
CA ALA A 74 -27.57 -15.08 2.35
C ALA A 74 -28.15 -15.42 3.72
N GLY A 75 -28.48 -14.44 4.56
CA GLY A 75 -29.11 -14.62 5.85
C GLY A 75 -28.17 -14.42 7.05
N PRO A 76 -28.71 -14.53 8.30
CA PRO A 76 -28.01 -14.09 9.50
C PRO A 76 -26.68 -14.80 9.78
N ARG A 77 -26.65 -16.13 9.63
CA ARG A 77 -25.44 -16.93 9.87
C ARG A 77 -24.35 -16.62 8.85
N ALA A 78 -24.74 -16.53 7.56
CA ALA A 78 -23.82 -16.15 6.50
C ALA A 78 -23.24 -14.75 6.76
N GLY A 79 -24.07 -13.81 7.27
CA GLY A 79 -23.64 -12.47 7.64
C GLY A 79 -22.57 -12.48 8.74
N LEU A 80 -22.85 -13.21 9.83
CA LEU A 80 -21.88 -13.36 10.93
C LEU A 80 -20.55 -13.96 10.43
N LEU A 81 -20.64 -15.07 9.68
CA LEU A 81 -19.45 -15.77 9.17
C LEU A 81 -18.65 -14.90 8.20
N ALA A 82 -19.30 -14.18 7.28
CA ALA A 82 -18.61 -13.30 6.35
C ALA A 82 -17.91 -12.15 7.07
N GLY A 83 -18.57 -11.51 8.05
CA GLY A 83 -17.97 -10.45 8.85
C GLY A 83 -16.77 -10.91 9.67
N LEU A 84 -16.78 -12.14 10.18
CA LEU A 84 -15.66 -12.74 10.93
C LEU A 84 -14.52 -13.23 10.03
N VAL A 85 -14.83 -13.73 8.84
CA VAL A 85 -13.81 -14.21 7.87
C VAL A 85 -13.08 -13.06 7.23
N PHE A 86 -13.76 -11.93 6.95
CA PHE A 86 -13.18 -10.80 6.25
C PHE A 86 -11.85 -10.30 6.87
N PRO A 87 -11.75 -10.01 8.19
CA PRO A 87 -10.51 -9.56 8.81
C PRO A 87 -9.44 -10.66 8.90
N LEU A 88 -9.77 -11.92 8.63
CA LEU A 88 -8.80 -13.02 8.61
C LEU A 88 -8.14 -13.18 7.24
N LEU A 89 -8.65 -12.53 6.20
CA LEU A 89 -8.04 -12.57 4.87
C LEU A 89 -6.66 -11.89 4.87
N PRO A 90 -5.60 -12.53 4.34
CA PRO A 90 -4.24 -11.98 4.43
C PRO A 90 -4.08 -10.59 3.84
N GLN A 91 -4.74 -10.29 2.70
CA GLN A 91 -4.71 -8.94 2.12
C GLN A 91 -5.39 -7.91 3.03
N VAL A 92 -6.52 -8.25 3.65
CA VAL A 92 -7.21 -7.35 4.60
C VAL A 92 -6.31 -7.04 5.79
N GLN A 93 -5.65 -8.06 6.35
CA GLN A 93 -4.70 -7.88 7.45
C GLN A 93 -3.49 -7.02 7.04
N LYS A 94 -2.95 -7.27 5.84
CA LYS A 94 -1.81 -6.50 5.30
C LYS A 94 -2.12 -5.02 5.24
N TYR A 95 -3.27 -4.65 4.64
CA TYR A 95 -3.63 -3.25 4.43
C TYR A 95 -4.34 -2.60 5.64
N ALA A 96 -4.81 -3.38 6.61
CA ALA A 96 -5.20 -2.85 7.91
C ALA A 96 -4.00 -2.32 8.73
N GLN A 97 -2.81 -2.84 8.49
CA GLN A 97 -1.57 -2.48 9.18
C GLN A 97 -0.70 -1.51 8.35
N GLU A 98 -1.30 -0.75 7.46
CA GLU A 98 -0.58 0.14 6.54
C GLU A 98 -1.16 1.54 6.57
N GLY A 99 -0.32 2.54 6.81
CA GLY A 99 -0.68 3.96 6.82
C GLY A 99 -0.89 4.51 5.40
N ARG A 100 -1.87 3.94 4.66
CA ARG A 100 -2.24 4.34 3.29
C ARG A 100 -3.76 4.32 3.12
N SER A 101 -4.28 4.96 2.07
CA SER A 101 -5.72 5.14 1.81
C SER A 101 -6.50 3.85 1.55
N TYR A 102 -5.85 2.73 1.23
CA TYR A 102 -6.50 1.50 0.70
C TYR A 102 -7.54 0.90 1.64
N ALA A 103 -7.31 0.96 2.95
CA ALA A 103 -8.27 0.50 3.95
C ALA A 103 -9.54 1.37 3.98
N MET A 104 -9.38 2.69 3.92
CA MET A 104 -10.50 3.63 3.85
C MET A 104 -11.30 3.44 2.56
N VAL A 105 -10.62 3.28 1.42
CA VAL A 105 -11.24 2.96 0.14
C VAL A 105 -12.05 1.66 0.23
N CYS A 106 -11.48 0.61 0.83
CA CYS A 106 -12.18 -0.66 1.02
C CYS A 106 -13.44 -0.49 1.87
N ALA A 107 -13.40 0.27 2.95
CA ALA A 107 -14.55 0.58 3.78
C ALA A 107 -15.63 1.33 2.99
N LEU A 108 -15.25 2.39 2.28
CA LEU A 108 -16.19 3.20 1.50
C LEU A 108 -16.83 2.39 0.36
N VAL A 109 -16.06 1.59 -0.39
CA VAL A 109 -16.60 0.72 -1.44
C VAL A 109 -17.54 -0.34 -0.83
N THR A 110 -17.20 -0.89 0.35
CA THR A 110 -18.09 -1.83 1.07
C THR A 110 -19.44 -1.19 1.38
N TRP A 111 -19.43 0.00 1.96
CA TRP A 111 -20.65 0.70 2.33
C TRP A 111 -21.42 1.24 1.14
N ALA A 112 -20.75 1.66 0.06
CA ALA A 112 -21.38 1.97 -1.22
C ALA A 112 -22.05 0.73 -1.82
N THR A 113 -21.40 -0.44 -1.77
CA THR A 113 -21.99 -1.72 -2.20
C THR A 113 -23.21 -2.08 -1.36
N TYR A 114 -23.17 -1.85 -0.06
CA TYR A 114 -24.34 -2.02 0.82
C TYR A 114 -25.47 -1.05 0.46
N ALA A 115 -25.14 0.24 0.25
CA ALA A 115 -26.09 1.26 -0.19
C ALA A 115 -26.73 0.89 -1.53
N LEU A 116 -25.97 0.36 -2.49
CA LEU A 116 -26.50 -0.18 -3.75
C LEU A 116 -27.58 -1.24 -3.50
N VAL A 117 -27.24 -2.28 -2.72
CA VAL A 117 -28.16 -3.41 -2.45
C VAL A 117 -29.46 -2.97 -1.77
N VAL A 118 -29.36 -2.04 -0.81
CA VAL A 118 -30.57 -1.54 -0.12
C VAL A 118 -31.37 -0.51 -0.93
N SER A 119 -30.79 0.06 -1.97
CA SER A 119 -31.44 1.04 -2.85
C SER A 119 -32.27 0.37 -3.95
N VAL A 120 -31.85 -0.81 -4.43
CA VAL A 120 -32.54 -1.51 -5.53
C VAL A 120 -34.03 -1.74 -5.26
N PRO A 121 -34.50 -2.23 -4.08
CA PRO A 121 -35.90 -2.46 -3.81
C PRO A 121 -36.69 -1.18 -3.49
N ARG A 122 -36.04 -0.04 -3.36
CA ARG A 122 -36.64 1.20 -2.85
C ARG A 122 -36.43 2.36 -3.82
N ARG A 123 -37.53 3.11 -4.11
CA ARG A 123 -37.51 4.21 -5.09
C ARG A 123 -36.98 5.55 -4.53
N ALA A 124 -36.37 5.62 -3.36
CA ALA A 124 -35.93 6.85 -2.70
C ALA A 124 -34.67 7.40 -3.35
N ARG A 125 -34.75 8.58 -3.99
CA ARG A 125 -33.63 9.23 -4.73
C ARG A 125 -32.43 9.54 -3.83
N TRP A 126 -32.64 9.93 -2.57
CA TRP A 126 -31.56 10.27 -1.64
C TRP A 126 -30.57 9.11 -1.39
N ARG A 127 -31.03 7.84 -1.51
CA ARG A 127 -30.17 6.66 -1.35
C ARG A 127 -29.15 6.54 -2.46
N TRP A 128 -29.53 6.94 -3.67
CA TRP A 128 -28.61 6.99 -4.81
C TRP A 128 -27.62 8.14 -4.67
N ALA A 129 -28.03 9.26 -4.03
CA ALA A 129 -27.09 10.32 -3.66
C ALA A 129 -26.07 9.83 -2.62
N VAL A 130 -26.51 9.12 -1.55
CA VAL A 130 -25.61 8.51 -0.58
C VAL A 130 -24.64 7.54 -1.24
N TYR A 131 -25.16 6.65 -2.11
CA TYR A 131 -24.30 5.73 -2.89
C TYR A 131 -23.26 6.50 -3.71
N GLY A 132 -23.69 7.48 -4.49
CA GLY A 132 -22.80 8.28 -5.34
C GLY A 132 -21.77 9.06 -4.55
N SER A 133 -22.17 9.74 -3.48
CA SER A 133 -21.23 10.48 -2.60
C SER A 133 -20.20 9.57 -1.95
N THR A 134 -20.62 8.39 -1.45
CA THR A 134 -19.71 7.42 -0.85
C THR A 134 -18.71 6.85 -1.87
N MET A 135 -19.20 6.56 -3.09
CA MET A 135 -18.33 6.13 -4.20
C MET A 135 -17.37 7.22 -4.65
N LEU A 136 -17.86 8.47 -4.77
CA LEU A 136 -16.98 9.59 -5.13
C LEU A 136 -15.88 9.80 -4.09
N LEU A 137 -16.23 9.75 -2.81
CA LEU A 137 -15.22 9.86 -1.74
C LEU A 137 -14.19 8.71 -1.82
N ALA A 138 -14.61 7.49 -2.11
CA ALA A 138 -13.69 6.38 -2.35
C ALA A 138 -12.76 6.64 -3.54
N CYS A 139 -13.30 7.18 -4.64
CA CYS A 139 -12.53 7.52 -5.84
C CYS A 139 -11.56 8.69 -5.61
N LEU A 140 -11.93 9.68 -4.80
CA LEU A 140 -11.05 10.80 -4.43
C LEU A 140 -9.92 10.39 -3.48
N LEU A 141 -10.12 9.33 -2.68
CA LEU A 141 -9.04 8.73 -1.86
C LEU A 141 -8.12 7.83 -2.67
N HIS A 142 -8.63 7.23 -3.76
CA HIS A 142 -7.84 6.47 -4.73
C HIS A 142 -8.65 6.23 -6.01
N GLU A 143 -8.18 6.75 -7.13
CA GLU A 143 -8.90 6.78 -8.41
C GLU A 143 -9.37 5.40 -8.92
N PHE A 144 -8.60 4.32 -8.67
CA PHE A 144 -8.97 2.97 -9.09
C PHE A 144 -10.18 2.38 -8.35
N ALA A 145 -10.72 3.05 -7.34
CA ALA A 145 -12.03 2.70 -6.78
C ALA A 145 -13.16 2.81 -7.81
N VAL A 146 -12.97 3.61 -8.87
CA VAL A 146 -13.93 3.74 -10.00
C VAL A 146 -14.24 2.39 -10.67
N LEU A 147 -13.32 1.44 -10.64
CA LEU A 147 -13.51 0.09 -11.20
C LEU A 147 -14.64 -0.68 -10.49
N ALA A 148 -14.94 -0.34 -9.23
CA ALA A 148 -16.10 -0.90 -8.52
C ALA A 148 -17.43 -0.49 -9.16
N LEU A 149 -17.52 0.67 -9.82
CA LEU A 149 -18.73 1.06 -10.58
C LEU A 149 -19.04 0.06 -11.69
N VAL A 150 -18.01 -0.42 -12.41
CA VAL A 150 -18.19 -1.43 -13.45
C VAL A 150 -18.75 -2.71 -12.86
N ALA A 151 -18.20 -3.18 -11.73
CA ALA A 151 -18.70 -4.34 -11.02
C ALA A 151 -20.14 -4.17 -10.54
N HIS A 152 -20.49 -2.99 -10.04
CA HIS A 152 -21.85 -2.64 -9.63
C HIS A 152 -22.83 -2.61 -10.82
N GLY A 153 -22.42 -2.04 -11.96
CA GLY A 153 -23.20 -2.04 -13.19
C GLY A 153 -23.51 -3.45 -13.68
N VAL A 154 -22.48 -4.31 -13.74
CA VAL A 154 -22.63 -5.72 -14.11
C VAL A 154 -23.55 -6.44 -13.11
N THR A 155 -23.41 -6.18 -11.81
CA THR A 155 -24.31 -6.71 -10.77
C THR A 155 -25.78 -6.41 -11.07
N LEU A 156 -26.09 -5.17 -11.41
CA LEU A 156 -27.45 -4.74 -11.70
C LEU A 156 -27.99 -5.36 -13.00
N VAL A 157 -27.17 -5.43 -14.05
CA VAL A 157 -27.53 -6.08 -15.32
C VAL A 157 -27.81 -7.58 -15.13
N VAL A 158 -26.89 -8.31 -14.47
CA VAL A 158 -27.04 -9.74 -14.20
C VAL A 158 -28.23 -10.04 -13.27
N SER A 159 -28.53 -9.15 -12.34
CA SER A 159 -29.69 -9.21 -11.46
C SER A 159 -31.00 -8.83 -12.16
N ARG A 160 -30.94 -8.36 -13.42
CA ARG A 160 -32.11 -7.94 -14.23
C ARG A 160 -32.98 -6.91 -13.50
N VAL A 161 -32.35 -5.91 -12.89
CA VAL A 161 -33.10 -4.87 -12.16
C VAL A 161 -33.98 -4.04 -13.11
N PRO A 162 -35.11 -3.46 -12.62
CA PRO A 162 -35.97 -2.62 -13.43
C PRO A 162 -35.26 -1.40 -14.02
N ARG A 163 -35.64 -0.99 -15.23
CA ARG A 163 -35.08 0.19 -15.94
C ARG A 163 -34.99 1.47 -15.07
N PRO A 164 -35.97 1.83 -14.23
CA PRO A 164 -35.83 3.01 -13.36
C PRO A 164 -34.68 2.93 -12.36
N VAL A 165 -34.39 1.73 -11.84
CA VAL A 165 -33.25 1.49 -10.94
C VAL A 165 -31.94 1.64 -11.69
N MET A 166 -31.84 1.06 -12.90
CA MET A 166 -30.66 1.20 -13.75
C MET A 166 -30.40 2.67 -14.08
N LYS A 167 -31.46 3.43 -14.48
CA LYS A 167 -31.34 4.87 -14.76
C LYS A 167 -30.86 5.66 -13.54
N ALA A 168 -31.40 5.37 -12.35
CA ALA A 168 -30.99 6.06 -11.13
C ALA A 168 -29.52 5.78 -10.78
N TRP A 169 -29.09 4.51 -10.91
CA TRP A 169 -27.68 4.14 -10.74
C TRP A 169 -26.80 4.81 -11.81
N SER A 170 -27.19 4.83 -13.08
CA SER A 170 -26.40 5.46 -14.16
C SER A 170 -26.19 6.95 -13.91
N VAL A 171 -27.19 7.66 -13.39
CA VAL A 171 -27.06 9.08 -13.02
C VAL A 171 -26.06 9.25 -11.85
N ALA A 172 -26.15 8.40 -10.81
CA ALA A 172 -25.20 8.44 -9.71
C ALA A 172 -23.76 8.11 -10.17
N ALA A 173 -23.60 7.08 -11.01
CA ALA A 173 -22.31 6.69 -11.58
C ALA A 173 -21.71 7.79 -12.47
N ALA A 174 -22.53 8.42 -13.31
CA ALA A 174 -22.09 9.57 -14.11
C ALA A 174 -21.63 10.74 -13.23
N GLY A 175 -22.35 11.02 -12.13
CA GLY A 175 -21.93 12.01 -11.13
C GLY A 175 -20.59 11.69 -10.49
N VAL A 176 -20.33 10.41 -10.17
CA VAL A 176 -19.02 9.97 -9.64
C VAL A 176 -17.93 10.17 -10.67
N VAL A 177 -18.15 9.76 -11.93
CA VAL A 177 -17.14 9.91 -12.99
C VAL A 177 -16.87 11.40 -13.26
N ALA A 178 -17.90 12.24 -13.31
CA ALA A 178 -17.74 13.68 -13.48
C ALA A 178 -16.98 14.32 -12.31
N GLY A 179 -17.27 13.91 -11.06
CA GLY A 179 -16.55 14.41 -9.88
C GLY A 179 -15.11 13.93 -9.78
N LEU A 180 -14.81 12.74 -10.32
CA LEU A 180 -13.46 12.19 -10.38
C LEU A 180 -12.63 12.79 -11.51
N SER A 181 -13.26 13.24 -12.60
CA SER A 181 -12.56 13.63 -13.84
C SER A 181 -11.47 14.68 -13.66
N PRO A 182 -11.59 15.72 -12.80
CA PRO A 182 -10.48 16.64 -12.57
C PRO A 182 -9.24 15.93 -12.01
N LEU A 183 -9.42 15.09 -10.99
CA LEU A 183 -8.33 14.33 -10.41
C LEU A 183 -7.66 13.41 -11.44
N ALA A 184 -8.46 12.66 -12.20
CA ALA A 184 -7.97 11.72 -13.20
C ALA A 184 -7.20 12.41 -14.35
N ILE A 185 -7.63 13.60 -14.78
CA ILE A 185 -6.95 14.39 -15.83
C ILE A 185 -5.57 14.86 -15.31
N TYR A 186 -5.51 15.41 -14.10
CA TYR A 186 -4.27 15.91 -13.53
C TYR A 186 -3.31 14.77 -13.18
N SER A 187 -3.79 13.65 -12.62
CA SER A 187 -2.95 12.50 -12.26
C SER A 187 -2.36 11.80 -13.50
N ALA A 188 -3.07 11.83 -14.64
CA ALA A 188 -2.55 11.29 -15.90
C ALA A 188 -1.24 11.97 -16.34
N GLY A 189 -1.06 13.25 -16.03
CA GLY A 189 0.17 14.01 -16.26
C GLY A 189 1.36 13.54 -15.39
N GLN A 190 1.10 12.89 -14.26
CA GLN A 190 2.11 12.37 -13.32
C GLN A 190 2.49 10.90 -13.60
N SER A 191 2.30 10.45 -14.81
CA SER A 191 2.34 9.03 -15.19
C SER A 191 3.74 8.37 -15.10
N GLU A 192 4.81 9.11 -15.02
CA GLU A 192 6.18 8.58 -14.82
C GLU A 192 6.36 7.95 -13.43
N GLN A 193 5.55 8.37 -12.46
CA GLN A 193 5.59 7.86 -11.08
C GLN A 193 5.16 6.40 -10.93
N VAL A 194 4.55 5.79 -11.93
CA VAL A 194 4.17 4.37 -11.94
C VAL A 194 5.19 3.48 -12.67
N SER A 195 6.31 4.02 -13.13
CA SER A 195 7.37 3.27 -13.84
C SER A 195 8.01 2.15 -12.98
N TRP A 196 7.92 2.23 -11.65
CA TRP A 196 8.38 1.19 -10.74
C TRP A 196 7.48 -0.07 -10.74
N ILE A 197 6.26 0.00 -11.31
CA ILE A 197 5.34 -1.13 -11.43
C ILE A 197 5.78 -2.01 -12.60
N GLY A 198 6.84 -2.79 -12.43
CA GLY A 198 7.42 -3.62 -13.51
C GLY A 198 7.64 -5.08 -13.10
N GLY A 199 7.08 -5.53 -11.98
CA GLY A 199 7.23 -6.92 -11.52
C GLY A 199 6.32 -7.90 -12.26
N PRO A 200 6.67 -9.22 -12.27
CA PRO A 200 5.80 -10.24 -12.85
C PRO A 200 4.43 -10.21 -12.17
N VAL A 201 3.40 -10.04 -12.97
CA VAL A 201 2.01 -10.08 -12.49
C VAL A 201 1.79 -11.42 -11.81
N ARG A 202 1.34 -11.42 -10.57
CA ARG A 202 1.03 -12.66 -9.84
C ARG A 202 -0.29 -13.24 -10.35
N LEU A 203 -0.27 -13.75 -11.58
CA LEU A 203 -1.41 -14.37 -12.24
C LEU A 203 -2.03 -15.52 -11.42
N GLN A 204 -1.20 -16.22 -10.64
CA GLN A 204 -1.65 -17.30 -9.75
C GLN A 204 -2.73 -16.85 -8.76
N TYR A 205 -2.60 -15.65 -8.17
CA TYR A 205 -3.62 -15.12 -7.26
C TYR A 205 -4.96 -14.94 -7.98
N PHE A 206 -4.92 -14.40 -9.20
CA PHE A 206 -6.11 -14.21 -10.04
C PHE A 206 -6.80 -15.52 -10.41
N LEU A 207 -6.03 -16.53 -10.80
CA LEU A 207 -6.58 -17.84 -11.15
C LEU A 207 -7.25 -18.51 -9.95
N VAL A 208 -6.62 -18.48 -8.78
CA VAL A 208 -7.20 -19.02 -7.53
C VAL A 208 -8.51 -18.30 -7.20
N VAL A 209 -8.52 -16.97 -7.25
CA VAL A 209 -9.70 -16.14 -6.98
C VAL A 209 -10.81 -16.41 -7.99
N ALA A 210 -10.49 -16.51 -9.28
CA ALA A 210 -11.46 -16.82 -10.32
C ALA A 210 -12.06 -18.21 -10.16
N VAL A 211 -11.23 -19.23 -9.84
CA VAL A 211 -11.69 -20.60 -9.57
C VAL A 211 -12.63 -20.65 -8.36
N ILE A 212 -12.26 -20.01 -7.26
CA ILE A 212 -13.13 -19.91 -6.06
C ILE A 212 -14.44 -19.22 -6.43
N GLY A 213 -14.40 -18.10 -7.14
CA GLY A 213 -15.58 -17.35 -7.56
C GLY A 213 -16.52 -18.19 -8.43
N VAL A 214 -15.98 -18.89 -9.42
CA VAL A 214 -16.76 -19.78 -10.32
C VAL A 214 -17.32 -21.00 -9.57
N ALA A 215 -16.52 -21.63 -8.71
CA ALA A 215 -16.98 -22.76 -7.89
C ALA A 215 -18.12 -22.37 -6.97
N CYS A 216 -17.99 -21.23 -6.28
CA CYS A 216 -19.04 -20.71 -5.40
C CYS A 216 -20.28 -20.24 -6.18
N ALA A 217 -20.15 -19.72 -7.37
CA ALA A 217 -21.28 -19.27 -8.20
C ALA A 217 -22.19 -20.42 -8.67
N ARG A 218 -21.69 -21.66 -8.72
CA ARG A 218 -22.45 -22.87 -9.08
C ARG A 218 -23.29 -23.44 -7.92
N ALA A 219 -22.94 -23.09 -6.68
CA ALA A 219 -23.74 -23.52 -5.52
C ALA A 219 -25.00 -22.64 -5.38
N PRO A 220 -26.14 -23.20 -4.93
CA PRO A 220 -27.38 -22.42 -4.69
C PRO A 220 -27.24 -21.59 -3.43
N LEU A 221 -26.30 -20.65 -3.42
CA LEU A 221 -26.02 -19.76 -2.31
C LEU A 221 -26.95 -18.54 -2.34
N GLY A 222 -27.36 -18.12 -1.17
CA GLY A 222 -28.10 -16.89 -0.99
C GLY A 222 -29.63 -17.06 -0.87
N VAL A 223 -30.27 -15.96 -0.53
CA VAL A 223 -31.73 -15.86 -0.42
C VAL A 223 -32.32 -15.23 -1.69
N LYS A 224 -33.60 -15.51 -1.95
CA LYS A 224 -34.33 -14.87 -3.05
C LYS A 224 -34.43 -13.37 -2.78
N GLY A 225 -33.99 -12.55 -3.73
CA GLY A 225 -34.02 -11.09 -3.62
C GLY A 225 -33.74 -10.41 -4.95
N PRO A 226 -33.90 -9.07 -5.02
CA PRO A 226 -33.70 -8.30 -6.25
C PRO A 226 -32.23 -8.29 -6.71
N VAL A 227 -31.29 -8.49 -5.80
CA VAL A 227 -29.87 -8.68 -6.10
C VAL A 227 -29.45 -10.07 -5.63
N ARG A 228 -28.88 -10.88 -6.54
CA ARG A 228 -28.42 -12.21 -6.21
C ARG A 228 -27.01 -12.13 -5.60
N LEU A 229 -26.70 -13.00 -4.63
CA LEU A 229 -25.39 -13.06 -3.98
C LEU A 229 -24.25 -13.21 -4.99
N SER A 230 -24.32 -14.21 -5.89
CA SER A 230 -23.28 -14.45 -6.89
C SER A 230 -23.17 -13.33 -7.91
N ALA A 231 -24.31 -12.69 -8.27
CA ALA A 231 -24.33 -11.56 -9.19
C ALA A 231 -23.64 -10.30 -8.63
N LEU A 232 -23.51 -10.18 -7.31
CA LEU A 232 -22.74 -9.12 -6.67
C LEU A 232 -21.30 -9.57 -6.37
N ALA A 233 -21.16 -10.70 -5.72
CA ALA A 233 -19.88 -11.11 -5.15
C ALA A 233 -18.84 -11.44 -6.24
N VAL A 234 -19.24 -12.08 -7.33
CA VAL A 234 -18.31 -12.44 -8.42
C VAL A 234 -17.81 -11.20 -9.19
N PRO A 235 -18.66 -10.26 -9.65
CA PRO A 235 -18.20 -9.05 -10.30
C PRO A 235 -17.27 -8.20 -9.42
N ILE A 236 -17.60 -7.96 -8.15
CA ILE A 236 -16.75 -7.14 -7.27
C ILE A 236 -15.39 -7.80 -7.00
N LEU A 237 -15.36 -9.13 -6.97
CA LEU A 237 -14.15 -9.92 -6.78
C LEU A 237 -13.25 -9.91 -8.01
N VAL A 238 -13.82 -10.08 -9.21
CA VAL A 238 -13.06 -10.40 -10.42
C VAL A 238 -12.83 -9.18 -11.30
N LEU A 239 -13.88 -8.37 -11.55
CA LEU A 239 -13.81 -7.34 -12.59
C LEU A 239 -12.78 -6.24 -12.31
N PRO A 240 -12.66 -5.67 -11.10
CA PRO A 240 -11.70 -4.60 -10.87
C PRO A 240 -10.27 -5.03 -11.17
N GLY A 241 -9.88 -6.21 -10.68
CA GLY A 241 -8.56 -6.73 -10.92
C GLY A 241 -8.33 -7.16 -12.37
N LEU A 242 -9.32 -7.76 -13.03
CA LEU A 242 -9.24 -8.13 -14.44
C LEU A 242 -9.08 -6.90 -15.33
N LEU A 243 -9.85 -5.84 -15.08
CA LEU A 243 -9.75 -4.57 -15.81
C LEU A 243 -8.38 -3.93 -15.63
N LEU A 244 -7.85 -3.96 -14.40
CA LEU A 244 -6.53 -3.42 -14.13
C LEU A 244 -5.42 -4.25 -14.78
N LEU A 245 -5.59 -5.58 -14.88
CA LEU A 245 -4.70 -6.45 -15.65
C LEU A 245 -4.74 -6.14 -17.14
N ILE A 246 -5.93 -5.96 -17.71
CA ILE A 246 -6.09 -5.60 -19.12
C ILE A 246 -5.43 -4.24 -19.39
N ALA A 247 -5.67 -3.25 -18.53
CA ALA A 247 -5.00 -1.96 -18.63
C ALA A 247 -3.47 -2.08 -18.54
N SER A 248 -2.98 -3.07 -17.78
CA SER A 248 -1.54 -3.33 -17.62
C SER A 248 -0.87 -3.92 -18.85
N LEU A 249 -1.62 -4.31 -19.86
CA LEU A 249 -1.07 -4.70 -21.18
C LEU A 249 -0.53 -3.48 -21.95
N VAL A 250 -1.06 -2.28 -21.65
CA VAL A 250 -0.63 -1.02 -22.27
C VAL A 250 0.38 -0.30 -21.36
N LYS A 251 0.09 -0.22 -20.08
CA LYS A 251 0.93 0.43 -19.07
C LYS A 251 0.87 -0.40 -17.78
N PRO A 252 2.00 -0.75 -17.14
CA PRO A 252 1.99 -1.58 -15.93
C PRO A 252 1.30 -0.83 -14.78
N LEU A 253 0.04 -1.15 -14.51
CA LEU A 253 -0.80 -0.51 -13.51
C LEU A 253 -1.28 -1.47 -12.41
N PHE A 254 -1.13 -2.80 -12.61
CA PHE A 254 -1.64 -3.78 -11.69
C PHE A 254 -0.83 -3.84 -10.40
N VAL A 255 -1.46 -3.41 -9.31
CA VAL A 255 -0.98 -3.62 -7.94
C VAL A 255 -2.15 -4.13 -7.10
N ASP A 256 -1.91 -5.17 -6.31
CA ASP A 256 -2.92 -5.85 -5.50
C ASP A 256 -3.66 -4.92 -4.52
N ARG A 257 -2.97 -3.90 -4.01
CA ARG A 257 -3.53 -2.90 -3.09
C ARG A 257 -4.62 -2.03 -3.71
N TYR A 258 -4.62 -1.82 -5.01
CA TYR A 258 -5.61 -0.99 -5.70
C TYR A 258 -7.00 -1.62 -5.78
N VAL A 259 -7.06 -2.94 -5.59
CA VAL A 259 -8.30 -3.72 -5.69
C VAL A 259 -8.60 -4.53 -4.43
N VAL A 260 -8.08 -4.10 -3.28
CA VAL A 260 -8.26 -4.78 -1.98
C VAL A 260 -9.74 -4.96 -1.62
N TYR A 261 -10.61 -4.05 -2.05
CA TYR A 261 -12.05 -4.16 -1.87
C TYR A 261 -12.69 -5.36 -2.61
N GLY A 262 -11.98 -6.00 -3.54
CA GLY A 262 -12.41 -7.28 -4.11
C GLY A 262 -12.59 -8.38 -3.05
N ASN A 263 -11.89 -8.28 -1.91
CA ASN A 263 -12.03 -9.20 -0.79
C ASN A 263 -13.45 -9.21 -0.16
N ILE A 264 -14.27 -8.19 -0.42
CA ILE A 264 -15.71 -8.18 -0.07
C ILE A 264 -16.39 -9.39 -0.70
N GLY A 265 -16.15 -9.62 -2.01
CA GLY A 265 -16.71 -10.74 -2.76
C GLY A 265 -16.30 -12.10 -2.18
N ILE A 266 -14.99 -12.29 -1.86
CA ILE A 266 -14.49 -13.53 -1.25
C ILE A 266 -15.18 -13.78 0.10
N ALA A 267 -15.22 -12.79 0.98
CA ALA A 267 -15.76 -12.95 2.32
C ALA A 267 -17.26 -13.27 2.30
N VAL A 268 -18.04 -12.58 1.46
CA VAL A 268 -19.47 -12.82 1.29
C VAL A 268 -19.74 -14.23 0.74
N LEU A 269 -18.94 -14.69 -0.26
CA LEU A 269 -19.06 -16.04 -0.81
C LEU A 269 -18.69 -17.10 0.22
N LEU A 270 -17.58 -16.94 0.94
CA LEU A 270 -17.16 -17.88 1.97
C LEU A 270 -18.16 -17.98 3.11
N GLY A 271 -18.66 -16.85 3.61
CA GLY A 271 -19.67 -16.83 4.66
C GLY A 271 -20.96 -17.54 4.25
N ALA A 272 -21.43 -17.31 3.03
CA ALA A 272 -22.61 -17.99 2.49
C ALA A 272 -22.36 -19.48 2.24
N TRP A 273 -21.17 -19.86 1.76
CA TRP A 273 -20.78 -21.24 1.53
C TRP A 273 -20.67 -22.03 2.86
N MET A 274 -20.08 -21.44 3.88
CA MET A 274 -19.99 -22.04 5.22
C MET A 274 -21.39 -22.28 5.83
N ASP A 275 -22.31 -21.32 5.69
CA ASP A 275 -23.70 -21.49 6.16
C ASP A 275 -24.44 -22.56 5.36
N TYR A 276 -24.26 -22.61 4.04
CA TYR A 276 -24.83 -23.65 3.16
C TYR A 276 -24.34 -25.05 3.56
N PHE A 277 -23.06 -25.23 3.76
CA PHE A 277 -22.49 -26.51 4.20
C PHE A 277 -22.98 -26.94 5.57
N HIS A 278 -23.11 -26.00 6.50
CA HIS A 278 -23.66 -26.27 7.82
C HIS A 278 -25.11 -26.77 7.73
N ARG A 279 -25.92 -26.25 6.83
CA ARG A 279 -27.32 -26.68 6.62
C ARG A 279 -27.41 -28.05 5.96
N LEU A 280 -26.56 -28.37 4.99
CA LEU A 280 -26.56 -29.65 4.29
C LEU A 280 -26.13 -30.82 5.17
N ARG A 281 -25.25 -30.58 6.11
CA ARG A 281 -24.65 -31.63 6.94
C ARG A 281 -24.88 -31.36 8.42
N ARG A 282 -26.15 -31.47 8.86
CA ARG A 282 -26.60 -31.25 10.23
C ARG A 282 -25.88 -32.08 11.31
N SER A 283 -24.97 -33.00 10.92
CA SER A 283 -24.25 -33.93 11.82
C SER A 283 -22.80 -34.17 11.47
N SER A 284 -22.08 -33.34 10.69
CA SER A 284 -20.75 -33.78 10.32
C SER A 284 -19.63 -32.99 10.96
N ARG A 285 -18.83 -33.65 11.78
CA ARG A 285 -17.46 -33.27 12.22
C ARG A 285 -16.60 -32.76 11.06
N HIS A 286 -16.83 -33.26 9.85
CA HIS A 286 -16.08 -32.88 8.62
C HIS A 286 -16.29 -31.41 8.20
N ALA A 287 -17.47 -30.81 8.43
CA ALA A 287 -17.69 -29.38 8.14
C ALA A 287 -16.86 -28.49 9.07
N TRP A 288 -16.82 -28.81 10.35
CA TRP A 288 -15.99 -28.11 11.33
C TRP A 288 -14.51 -28.33 11.06
N ILE A 289 -14.08 -29.53 10.66
CA ILE A 289 -12.72 -29.83 10.26
C ILE A 289 -12.33 -28.96 9.06
N ALA A 290 -13.20 -28.81 8.05
CA ALA A 290 -12.93 -27.97 6.88
C ALA A 290 -12.80 -26.48 7.27
N VAL A 291 -13.66 -25.97 8.16
CA VAL A 291 -13.57 -24.59 8.65
C VAL A 291 -12.26 -24.39 9.43
N VAL A 292 -11.94 -25.29 10.35
CA VAL A 292 -10.70 -25.23 11.12
C VAL A 292 -9.48 -25.33 10.21
N ALA A 293 -9.52 -26.20 9.20
CA ALA A 293 -8.41 -26.32 8.20
C ALA A 293 -8.22 -25.03 7.40
N VAL A 294 -9.31 -24.37 6.95
CA VAL A 294 -9.22 -23.07 6.27
C VAL A 294 -8.67 -22.00 7.20
N LEU A 295 -9.15 -21.92 8.43
CA LEU A 295 -8.63 -20.98 9.42
C LEU A 295 -7.15 -21.24 9.73
N ALA A 296 -6.78 -22.50 9.92
CA ALA A 296 -5.38 -22.89 10.14
C ALA A 296 -4.47 -22.54 8.92
N ALA A 297 -4.97 -22.73 7.71
CA ALA A 297 -4.24 -22.35 6.50
C ALA A 297 -4.00 -20.83 6.38
N LEU A 298 -4.85 -20.00 7.00
CA LEU A 298 -4.68 -18.55 7.04
C LEU A 298 -3.73 -18.07 8.14
N VAL A 299 -3.38 -18.92 9.13
CA VAL A 299 -2.51 -18.54 10.25
C VAL A 299 -1.10 -18.22 9.77
N GLN A 300 -0.47 -19.09 8.98
CA GLN A 300 0.90 -18.90 8.52
C GLN A 300 1.07 -17.64 7.66
N PRO A 301 0.24 -17.38 6.62
CA PRO A 301 0.28 -16.10 5.91
C PRO A 301 0.09 -14.89 6.83
N SER A 302 -0.82 -14.99 7.82
CA SER A 302 -1.08 -13.91 8.77
C SER A 302 0.11 -13.63 9.69
N LEU A 303 0.84 -14.66 10.11
CA LEU A 303 2.07 -14.50 10.92
C LEU A 303 3.21 -13.91 10.08
N SER A 304 3.36 -14.34 8.82
CA SER A 304 4.38 -13.80 7.93
C SER A 304 4.23 -12.30 7.66
N LEU A 305 2.99 -11.79 7.64
CA LEU A 305 2.70 -10.36 7.48
C LEU A 305 3.21 -9.49 8.65
N ARG A 306 3.50 -10.08 9.80
CA ARG A 306 4.02 -9.39 10.99
C ARG A 306 5.54 -9.31 11.03
N THR A 307 6.21 -9.92 10.07
CA THR A 307 7.68 -9.89 9.97
C THR A 307 8.16 -8.68 9.19
N PRO A 308 9.36 -8.15 9.48
CA PRO A 308 9.95 -7.04 8.70
C PRO A 308 10.06 -7.35 7.20
N GLN A 309 10.22 -8.63 6.83
CA GLN A 309 10.33 -9.09 5.44
C GLN A 309 9.00 -9.05 4.67
N SER A 310 7.88 -8.79 5.35
CA SER A 310 6.57 -8.66 4.70
C SER A 310 6.44 -7.40 3.83
N ARG A 311 7.34 -6.44 3.99
CA ARG A 311 7.42 -5.19 3.24
C ARG A 311 8.70 -5.15 2.40
N SER A 312 8.71 -4.33 1.36
CA SER A 312 9.86 -4.17 0.46
C SER A 312 11.08 -3.54 1.13
N ASN A 313 10.86 -2.75 2.17
CA ASN A 313 11.92 -2.13 2.98
C ASN A 313 11.44 -1.90 4.42
N ASP A 314 12.39 -1.66 5.32
CA ASP A 314 12.15 -1.28 6.72
C ASP A 314 12.85 0.05 7.03
N VAL A 315 12.11 1.14 6.87
CA VAL A 315 12.59 2.51 7.07
C VAL A 315 13.12 2.74 8.48
N THR A 316 12.46 2.16 9.50
CA THR A 316 12.91 2.28 10.89
C THR A 316 14.24 1.58 11.12
N ALA A 317 14.40 0.37 10.57
CA ALA A 317 15.68 -0.36 10.69
C ALA A 317 16.80 0.31 9.87
N ILE A 318 16.48 0.93 8.72
CA ILE A 318 17.44 1.69 7.91
C ILE A 318 17.94 2.90 8.71
N GLY A 319 17.03 3.72 9.27
CA GLY A 319 17.39 4.87 10.11
C GLY A 319 18.26 4.47 11.29
N ALA A 320 17.84 3.47 12.07
CA ALA A 320 18.61 2.95 13.19
C ALA A 320 20.02 2.44 12.78
N THR A 321 20.13 1.85 11.58
CA THR A 321 21.42 1.41 11.04
C THR A 321 22.32 2.58 10.67
N VAL A 322 21.75 3.64 10.06
CA VAL A 322 22.48 4.88 9.76
C VAL A 322 22.97 5.52 11.07
N ARG A 323 22.10 5.64 12.07
CA ARG A 323 22.46 6.18 13.39
C ARG A 323 23.62 5.40 14.04
N LYS A 324 23.58 4.06 13.98
CA LYS A 324 24.64 3.20 14.53
C LYS A 324 25.96 3.31 13.76
N ALA A 325 25.88 3.51 12.45
CA ALA A 325 27.04 3.58 11.57
C ALA A 325 27.71 4.97 11.58
N GLY A 326 26.92 6.04 11.77
CA GLY A 326 27.36 7.43 11.70
C GLY A 326 27.94 7.94 13.03
N ARG A 327 28.78 8.98 12.93
CA ARG A 327 29.34 9.76 14.04
C ARG A 327 29.00 11.24 13.80
N PRO A 328 28.90 12.08 14.86
CA PRO A 328 28.78 13.51 14.65
C PRO A 328 29.92 14.04 13.78
N GLY A 329 29.56 14.81 12.75
CA GLY A 329 30.50 15.35 11.78
C GLY A 329 30.78 14.46 10.56
N ASP A 330 30.23 13.24 10.47
CA ASP A 330 30.28 12.43 9.25
C ASP A 330 29.38 13.00 8.16
N GLY A 331 29.72 12.77 6.90
CA GLY A 331 28.87 13.03 5.76
C GLY A 331 27.82 11.91 5.57
N LEU A 332 26.60 12.29 5.15
CA LEU A 332 25.54 11.37 4.74
C LEU A 332 25.35 11.49 3.24
N LEU A 333 25.33 10.36 2.54
CA LEU A 333 25.17 10.32 1.08
C LEU A 333 24.13 9.32 0.67
N TYR A 334 23.11 9.75 -0.06
CA TYR A 334 22.11 8.88 -0.67
C TYR A 334 22.53 8.57 -2.11
N LEU A 335 22.75 7.28 -2.38
CA LEU A 335 23.03 6.79 -3.73
C LEU A 335 21.69 6.51 -4.43
N ALA A 336 21.30 7.45 -5.25
CA ALA A 336 20.01 7.93 -5.73
C ALA A 336 19.31 8.84 -4.70
N GLY A 337 19.23 10.14 -5.02
CA GLY A 337 18.73 11.18 -4.09
C GLY A 337 17.33 10.94 -3.55
N GLN A 338 16.47 10.29 -4.34
CA GLN A 338 15.13 9.85 -3.93
C GLN A 338 15.12 8.92 -2.71
N HIS A 339 16.26 8.28 -2.36
CA HIS A 339 16.35 7.40 -1.20
C HIS A 339 16.36 8.15 0.14
N ARG A 340 16.36 9.48 0.16
CA ARG A 340 16.15 10.29 1.38
C ARG A 340 14.84 9.94 2.08
N ILE A 341 13.83 9.52 1.33
CA ILE A 341 12.55 9.05 1.89
C ILE A 341 12.71 7.87 2.85
N LEU A 342 13.80 7.09 2.74
CA LEU A 342 14.06 5.93 3.60
C LEU A 342 14.50 6.30 5.02
N THR A 343 14.89 7.55 5.26
CA THR A 343 15.29 8.02 6.61
C THR A 343 14.48 9.21 7.08
N ALA A 344 13.72 9.84 6.19
CA ALA A 344 13.03 11.10 6.45
C ALA A 344 11.93 11.01 7.52
N ALA A 345 11.39 9.80 7.78
CA ALA A 345 10.41 9.60 8.85
C ALA A 345 11.04 9.52 10.27
N ASN A 346 12.36 9.37 10.35
CA ASN A 346 13.11 9.29 11.61
C ASN A 346 14.28 10.29 11.57
N PRO A 347 14.02 11.60 11.58
CA PRO A 347 15.06 12.63 11.43
C PRO A 347 16.09 12.60 12.55
N GLU A 348 15.74 12.11 13.75
CA GLU A 348 16.64 11.90 14.87
C GLU A 348 17.79 10.91 14.58
N ASP A 349 17.60 10.01 13.61
CA ASP A 349 18.60 9.02 13.20
C ASP A 349 19.67 9.62 12.27
N THR A 350 19.42 10.79 11.69
CA THR A 350 20.31 11.41 10.69
C THR A 350 20.72 12.85 10.98
N ARG A 351 20.03 13.57 11.88
CA ARG A 351 20.25 15.02 12.16
C ARG A 351 21.66 15.43 12.58
N PHE A 352 22.46 14.47 13.07
CA PHE A 352 23.86 14.71 13.47
C PHE A 352 24.86 14.48 12.32
N LEU A 353 24.37 14.07 11.14
CA LEU A 353 25.12 13.90 9.92
C LEU A 353 24.84 15.06 8.96
N THR A 354 25.79 15.36 8.07
CA THR A 354 25.62 16.38 7.03
C THR A 354 25.25 15.72 5.71
N ASP A 355 24.05 16.03 5.16
CA ASP A 355 23.67 15.57 3.80
C ASP A 355 24.55 16.27 2.77
N LEU A 356 25.39 15.50 2.07
CA LEU A 356 26.43 16.02 1.18
C LEU A 356 25.87 16.49 -0.16
N ALA A 357 24.72 15.98 -0.56
CA ALA A 357 24.16 16.26 -1.87
C ALA A 357 22.95 17.21 -1.84
N LEU A 358 22.41 17.55 -0.68
CA LEU A 358 21.21 18.35 -0.56
C LEU A 358 21.48 19.85 -0.75
N ALA A 359 20.78 20.47 -1.72
CA ALA A 359 20.74 21.91 -1.95
C ALA A 359 19.55 22.57 -1.28
N GLN A 360 18.34 21.95 -1.43
CA GLN A 360 17.11 22.43 -0.81
C GLN A 360 16.39 21.26 -0.16
N ASP A 361 15.89 21.50 1.06
CA ASP A 361 15.15 20.47 1.79
C ASP A 361 13.81 20.10 1.12
N PRO A 362 13.24 18.94 1.44
CA PRO A 362 12.01 18.46 0.81
C PRO A 362 10.79 19.38 0.98
N VAL A 363 10.70 20.12 2.09
CA VAL A 363 9.55 21.00 2.38
C VAL A 363 9.66 22.27 1.55
N SER A 364 10.80 22.96 1.60
CA SER A 364 11.03 24.22 0.87
C SER A 364 11.02 24.03 -0.66
N SER A 365 11.40 22.85 -1.15
CA SER A 365 11.39 22.53 -2.58
C SER A 365 10.07 21.93 -3.08
N ASN A 366 9.06 21.73 -2.24
CA ASN A 366 7.80 21.04 -2.56
C ASN A 366 7.99 19.65 -3.20
N THR A 367 9.02 18.92 -2.75
CA THR A 367 9.34 17.56 -3.23
C THR A 367 9.31 16.56 -2.06
N LEU A 368 9.48 15.26 -2.35
CA LEU A 368 9.61 14.22 -1.31
C LEU A 368 11.04 14.00 -0.84
N ALA A 369 12.02 14.31 -1.69
CA ALA A 369 13.42 13.98 -1.45
C ALA A 369 14.38 15.19 -1.41
N GLY A 370 13.84 16.41 -1.60
CA GLY A 370 14.64 17.61 -1.76
C GLY A 370 15.25 17.75 -3.18
N VAL A 371 15.96 18.83 -3.37
CA VAL A 371 16.71 19.11 -4.59
C VAL A 371 18.19 18.93 -4.31
N GLU A 372 18.90 18.22 -5.18
CA GLU A 372 20.33 17.99 -5.06
C GLU A 372 21.16 19.09 -5.74
N LEU A 373 22.34 19.32 -5.19
CA LEU A 373 23.40 20.14 -5.77
C LEU A 373 23.80 19.64 -7.16
N PRO A 374 24.44 20.49 -7.99
CA PRO A 374 25.11 20.06 -9.20
C PRO A 374 26.20 19.01 -8.93
N ALA A 375 26.45 18.13 -9.90
CA ALA A 375 27.37 17.01 -9.76
C ALA A 375 28.79 17.41 -9.27
N GLN A 376 29.31 18.53 -9.77
CA GLN A 376 30.64 19.04 -9.38
C GLN A 376 30.69 19.50 -7.92
N GLU A 377 29.62 20.18 -7.46
CA GLU A 377 29.52 20.65 -6.07
C GLU A 377 29.34 19.48 -5.09
N ILE A 378 28.57 18.44 -5.46
CA ILE A 378 28.48 17.22 -4.65
C ILE A 378 29.88 16.59 -4.50
N ALA A 379 30.62 16.44 -5.59
CA ALA A 379 31.94 15.84 -5.55
C ALA A 379 32.92 16.67 -4.68
N ALA A 380 32.91 18.01 -4.81
CA ALA A 380 33.71 18.90 -4.00
C ALA A 380 33.37 18.77 -2.51
N ARG A 381 32.09 18.83 -2.17
CA ARG A 381 31.62 18.70 -0.78
C ARG A 381 31.93 17.35 -0.15
N MET A 382 31.86 16.27 -0.93
CA MET A 382 32.29 14.94 -0.46
C MET A 382 33.77 14.92 -0.02
N LEU A 383 34.62 15.66 -0.73
CA LEU A 383 36.06 15.74 -0.43
C LEU A 383 36.41 16.57 0.81
N GLU A 384 35.46 17.28 1.40
CA GLU A 384 35.63 17.97 2.68
C GLU A 384 35.51 17.02 3.91
N PHE A 385 35.01 15.81 3.70
CA PHE A 385 34.76 14.86 4.76
C PHE A 385 35.73 13.68 4.72
N ASP A 386 36.20 13.25 5.89
CA ASP A 386 37.04 12.06 6.02
C ASP A 386 36.24 10.77 6.08
N ARG A 387 34.94 10.89 6.45
CA ARG A 387 34.07 9.73 6.62
C ARG A 387 32.68 10.02 6.07
N ILE A 388 32.15 9.08 5.28
CA ILE A 388 30.84 9.17 4.64
C ILE A 388 30.02 7.91 4.94
N VAL A 389 28.81 8.10 5.42
CA VAL A 389 27.79 7.04 5.53
C VAL A 389 26.92 7.09 4.29
N ALA A 390 27.01 6.06 3.44
CA ALA A 390 26.25 5.99 2.20
C ALA A 390 25.08 5.02 2.31
N VAL A 391 23.90 5.47 1.90
CA VAL A 391 22.65 4.68 1.87
C VAL A 391 22.29 4.39 0.43
N ARG A 392 22.11 3.11 0.09
CA ARG A 392 21.65 2.66 -1.24
C ARG A 392 20.48 1.70 -1.08
N ALA A 393 19.34 1.96 -1.73
CA ALA A 393 18.25 0.99 -1.77
C ALA A 393 18.62 -0.26 -2.56
N ALA A 394 18.00 -1.39 -2.20
CA ALA A 394 18.16 -2.64 -2.94
C ALA A 394 17.57 -2.49 -4.36
N GLY A 395 18.31 -2.93 -5.39
CA GLY A 395 17.86 -2.87 -6.78
C GLY A 395 17.95 -1.49 -7.45
N ALA A 396 18.51 -0.47 -6.78
CA ALA A 396 18.69 0.84 -7.38
C ALA A 396 19.79 0.81 -8.47
N HIS A 397 19.37 1.08 -9.69
CA HIS A 397 20.24 1.33 -10.82
C HIS A 397 19.99 2.77 -11.30
N SER A 398 20.99 3.63 -11.12
CA SER A 398 20.97 5.01 -11.63
C SER A 398 21.80 5.06 -12.90
N LEU A 399 21.27 4.55 -14.01
CA LEU A 399 21.92 4.68 -15.30
C LEU A 399 21.65 6.08 -15.87
N GLY A 400 22.71 6.88 -16.03
CA GLY A 400 22.68 8.12 -16.81
C GLY A 400 22.46 9.43 -16.03
N ASP A 401 22.33 9.44 -14.70
CA ASP A 401 22.29 10.68 -13.91
C ASP A 401 23.74 11.14 -13.60
N PRO A 402 24.17 12.32 -14.09
CA PRO A 402 25.50 12.85 -13.81
C PRO A 402 25.83 13.02 -12.31
N ARG A 403 24.82 13.30 -11.48
CA ARG A 403 24.99 13.42 -10.03
C ARG A 403 25.34 12.08 -9.41
N GLU A 404 24.63 11.01 -9.79
CA GLU A 404 24.90 9.66 -9.29
C GLU A 404 26.27 9.14 -9.76
N GLU A 405 26.66 9.47 -10.99
CA GLU A 405 27.99 9.16 -11.51
C GLU A 405 29.07 9.90 -10.72
N ALA A 406 28.89 11.19 -10.41
CA ALA A 406 29.79 11.98 -9.59
C ALA A 406 29.95 11.38 -8.19
N LYS A 407 28.82 11.05 -7.50
CA LYS A 407 28.85 10.38 -6.21
C LYS A 407 29.64 9.07 -6.26
N ALA A 408 29.32 8.20 -7.22
CA ALA A 408 29.94 6.89 -7.34
C ALA A 408 31.43 6.98 -7.72
N SER A 409 31.81 7.87 -8.63
CA SER A 409 33.21 8.06 -9.06
C SER A 409 34.07 8.67 -7.95
N THR A 410 33.54 9.64 -7.20
CA THR A 410 34.24 10.25 -6.06
C THR A 410 34.49 9.23 -4.95
N LEU A 411 33.46 8.42 -4.60
CA LEU A 411 33.63 7.31 -3.63
C LEU A 411 34.71 6.33 -4.11
N ARG A 412 34.69 5.90 -5.37
CA ARG A 412 35.69 4.94 -5.89
C ARG A 412 37.10 5.47 -5.91
N ARG A 413 37.29 6.77 -6.19
CA ARG A 413 38.64 7.36 -6.35
C ARG A 413 39.28 7.78 -5.02
N HIS A 414 38.49 8.22 -4.05
CA HIS A 414 38.99 8.91 -2.86
C HIS A 414 38.63 8.26 -1.54
N PHE A 415 37.76 7.23 -1.55
CA PHE A 415 37.29 6.59 -0.34
C PHE A 415 37.38 5.07 -0.45
N ARG A 416 37.63 4.41 0.69
CA ARG A 416 37.53 2.95 0.82
C ARG A 416 36.33 2.56 1.67
N ALA A 417 35.61 1.51 1.25
CA ALA A 417 34.53 0.95 2.04
C ALA A 417 35.12 0.25 3.26
N TYR A 418 34.73 0.71 4.44
CA TYR A 418 35.20 0.19 5.72
C TYR A 418 34.27 -0.89 6.29
N GLY A 419 32.97 -0.78 6.05
CA GLY A 419 31.98 -1.75 6.48
C GLY A 419 30.65 -1.53 5.77
N THR A 420 29.96 -2.64 5.48
CA THR A 420 28.64 -2.63 4.86
C THR A 420 27.67 -3.44 5.70
N THR A 421 26.54 -2.83 6.05
CA THR A 421 25.43 -3.49 6.75
C THR A 421 24.24 -3.59 5.79
N HIS A 422 23.72 -4.81 5.65
CA HIS A 422 22.52 -5.07 4.87
C HIS A 422 21.28 -5.00 5.76
N VAL A 423 20.30 -4.22 5.33
CA VAL A 423 19.01 -4.07 6.00
C VAL A 423 17.91 -4.39 4.98
N ASN A 424 16.73 -4.75 5.44
CA ASN A 424 15.63 -5.00 4.52
C ASN A 424 15.35 -3.74 3.66
N GLY A 425 15.57 -3.87 2.35
CA GLY A 425 15.36 -2.81 1.36
C GLY A 425 16.55 -1.87 1.14
N ALA A 426 17.65 -1.93 1.91
CA ALA A 426 18.79 -1.07 1.71
C ALA A 426 20.14 -1.67 2.15
N ARG A 427 21.21 -1.02 1.69
CA ARG A 427 22.59 -1.21 2.21
C ARG A 427 23.09 0.11 2.76
N VAL A 428 23.66 0.07 3.96
CA VAL A 428 24.35 1.18 4.59
C VAL A 428 25.83 0.85 4.59
N THR A 429 26.64 1.65 3.88
CA THR A 429 28.08 1.45 3.76
C THR A 429 28.82 2.65 4.34
N VAL A 430 29.77 2.40 5.21
CA VAL A 430 30.67 3.42 5.74
C VAL A 430 31.91 3.47 4.85
N TYR A 431 32.22 4.65 4.35
CA TYR A 431 33.40 4.93 3.60
C TYR A 431 34.34 5.81 4.43
N ALA A 432 35.63 5.52 4.40
CA ALA A 432 36.66 6.37 4.97
C ALA A 432 37.59 6.87 3.84
N ARG A 433 38.11 8.10 4.00
CA ARG A 433 39.02 8.71 3.01
C ARG A 433 40.30 7.88 2.93
N ASP A 434 40.78 7.69 1.72
CA ASP A 434 42.06 7.02 1.50
C ASP A 434 43.18 8.04 1.61
N HIS A 435 43.76 8.17 2.80
CA HIS A 435 44.86 9.10 3.02
C HIS A 435 46.24 8.60 2.50
N GLY A 436 46.24 7.59 1.61
CA GLY A 436 47.48 6.94 1.17
C GLY A 436 48.19 6.18 2.29
N PRO A 437 49.26 5.43 2.02
CA PRO A 437 49.92 4.64 3.06
C PRO A 437 50.52 5.56 4.13
N SER A 438 49.91 5.59 5.31
CA SER A 438 50.48 6.20 6.51
C SER A 438 51.79 5.49 6.84
N PRO A 439 52.89 6.19 7.27
CA PRO A 439 54.10 5.54 7.67
C PRO A 439 53.79 4.53 8.81
N LYS A 440 54.32 3.35 8.68
CA LYS A 440 54.12 2.21 9.58
C LYS A 440 54.20 2.64 11.06
N ALA A 441 53.07 2.66 11.75
CA ALA A 441 53.02 2.52 13.20
C ALA A 441 52.86 1.02 13.52
N GLY A 442 53.67 0.53 14.47
CA GLY A 442 54.01 -0.84 14.72
C GLY A 442 52.89 -1.86 14.87
N THR A 443 53.27 -3.04 14.52
CA THR A 443 52.74 -4.36 14.94
C THR A 443 51.72 -4.33 16.05
N ASP A 444 50.46 -4.72 15.73
CA ASP A 444 49.63 -5.41 16.71
C ASP A 444 48.70 -6.44 16.05
N GLN A 445 48.64 -7.56 16.68
CA GLN A 445 48.16 -8.90 16.41
C GLN A 445 46.84 -9.08 15.65
N PRO A 446 46.68 -10.19 14.91
CA PRO A 446 45.44 -10.54 14.23
C PRO A 446 44.40 -11.13 15.20
N TYR A 447 43.24 -10.50 15.28
CA TYR A 447 42.06 -11.07 15.93
C TYR A 447 41.63 -12.33 15.18
N ARG A 448 41.74 -13.50 15.84
CA ARG A 448 41.19 -14.78 15.37
C ARG A 448 39.67 -14.73 15.38
N HIS A 449 39.06 -14.93 14.22
CA HIS A 449 37.64 -15.24 14.09
C HIS A 449 37.35 -16.63 14.68
N HIS A 450 36.57 -16.67 15.75
CA HIS A 450 35.89 -17.89 16.19
C HIS A 450 34.55 -17.96 15.47
N HIS A 451 34.39 -18.92 14.55
CA HIS A 451 33.11 -19.40 14.08
C HIS A 451 32.50 -20.35 15.13
N PRO A 452 31.27 -20.13 15.60
CA PRO A 452 30.55 -21.21 16.27
C PRO A 452 29.97 -22.14 15.21
N ARG A 453 30.38 -23.39 15.20
CA ARG A 453 29.70 -24.48 14.51
C ARG A 453 28.40 -24.77 15.25
N VAL A 454 27.28 -24.75 14.55
CA VAL A 454 26.01 -25.31 15.05
C VAL A 454 25.96 -26.77 14.58
N PRO A 455 25.70 -27.74 15.46
CA PRO A 455 25.41 -29.12 15.04
C PRO A 455 23.92 -29.28 14.68
N PHE A 456 23.68 -30.03 13.64
CA PHE A 456 22.49 -30.72 13.11
C PHE A 456 21.07 -30.26 13.49
#